data_e8638c0913553d11f7dab347075be245
#
_entry.id   e8638c0913553d11f7dab347075be245
#
_cell.length_a   1.000
_cell.length_b   1.000
_cell.length_c   1.000
_cell.angle_alpha   90.00
_cell.angle_beta   90.00
_cell.angle_gamma   90.00
#
_symmetry.space_group_name_H-M   'P 1'
#
loop_
_entity.id
_entity.type
_entity.pdbx_description
1 polymer ?
#
loop_
_entity_poly.entity_id
_entity_poly.type
_entity_poly.pdbx_seq_one_letter_code
_entity_poly.pdbx_strand_id
1 'polypeptide(L)'
;RNPEAPIEAYQAQLDGWAQVAAPAVEAATDGAGVVAALNAVLFGEHGFRGNSEQYFDPDNSYMDRVIDRRRGIPITLCCLYQFVARRLGLPVVGIGMPGHFLCRYQDAQGEWLIDAFHGGRLVTRSEARQRLAHFALPESDGSILLQPITARRCLQRMIANLHVIHQERRDAAESQRLQRYLVLLSR
;
A
#
# COMPACT_ATOMS: atom_id res chain seq x y z
N ARG A 1 5.99 8.56 14.97
CA ARG A 1 5.96 8.26 16.42
C ARG A 1 7.32 7.90 16.99
N ASN A 2 8.25 7.48 16.16
CA ASN A 2 9.65 7.25 16.55
C ASN A 2 10.55 8.23 15.77
N PRO A 3 10.88 9.42 16.32
CA PRO A 3 11.74 10.38 15.65
C PRO A 3 13.20 9.88 15.47
N GLU A 4 13.58 8.85 16.20
CA GLU A 4 14.91 8.22 16.15
C GLU A 4 14.90 6.91 15.34
N ALA A 5 13.83 6.68 14.55
CA ALA A 5 13.79 5.51 13.69
C ALA A 5 15.00 5.51 12.74
N PRO A 6 15.77 4.41 12.66
CA PRO A 6 16.95 4.32 11.81
C PRO A 6 16.52 4.20 10.33
N ILE A 7 16.21 5.34 9.72
CA ILE A 7 15.66 5.40 8.34
C ILE A 7 16.58 4.67 7.36
N GLU A 8 17.89 4.85 7.50
CA GLU A 8 18.90 4.20 6.65
C GLU A 8 18.83 2.67 6.75
N ALA A 9 18.56 2.13 7.95
CA ALA A 9 18.44 0.68 8.14
C ALA A 9 17.18 0.13 7.46
N TYR A 10 16.05 0.87 7.50
CA TYR A 10 14.85 0.48 6.75
C TYR A 10 15.03 0.62 5.24
N GLN A 11 15.74 1.64 4.78
CA GLN A 11 16.09 1.78 3.37
C GLN A 11 16.95 0.61 2.89
N ALA A 12 17.99 0.24 3.66
CA ALA A 12 18.84 -0.90 3.36
C ALA A 12 18.06 -2.23 3.30
N GLN A 13 17.07 -2.43 4.16
CA GLN A 13 16.19 -3.60 4.07
C GLN A 13 15.40 -3.62 2.75
N LEU A 14 14.81 -2.48 2.37
CA LEU A 14 14.08 -2.36 1.11
C LEU A 14 14.99 -2.59 -0.10
N ASP A 15 16.23 -2.10 -0.05
CA ASP A 15 17.24 -2.33 -1.09
C ASP A 15 17.60 -3.83 -1.19
N GLY A 16 17.79 -4.49 -0.05
CA GLY A 16 18.04 -5.94 0.00
C GLY A 16 16.89 -6.76 -0.58
N TRP A 17 15.64 -6.43 -0.26
CA TRP A 17 14.48 -7.13 -0.84
C TRP A 17 14.36 -6.93 -2.35
N ALA A 18 14.67 -5.75 -2.85
CA ALA A 18 14.73 -5.50 -4.27
C ALA A 18 15.85 -6.33 -4.95
N GLN A 19 17.04 -6.40 -4.34
CA GLN A 19 18.15 -7.22 -4.85
C GLN A 19 17.79 -8.70 -4.91
N VAL A 20 17.09 -9.23 -3.90
CA VAL A 20 16.62 -10.62 -3.89
C VAL A 20 15.61 -10.88 -5.02
N ALA A 21 14.71 -9.92 -5.28
CA ALA A 21 13.68 -10.05 -6.32
C ALA A 21 14.25 -9.88 -7.76
N ALA A 22 15.34 -9.13 -7.92
CA ALA A 22 15.85 -8.70 -9.22
C ALA A 22 16.06 -9.85 -10.24
N PRO A 23 16.73 -10.98 -9.91
CA PRO A 23 16.94 -12.04 -10.88
C PRO A 23 15.64 -12.66 -11.40
N ALA A 24 14.65 -12.83 -10.53
CA ALA A 24 13.36 -13.40 -10.92
C ALA A 24 12.51 -12.39 -11.72
N VAL A 25 12.61 -11.10 -11.41
CA VAL A 25 11.98 -10.02 -12.18
C VAL A 25 12.59 -9.92 -13.59
N GLU A 26 13.91 -9.99 -13.70
CA GLU A 26 14.62 -9.95 -15.00
C GLU A 26 14.32 -11.18 -15.87
N ALA A 27 14.13 -12.35 -15.25
CA ALA A 27 13.78 -13.58 -15.95
C ALA A 27 12.30 -13.68 -16.33
N ALA A 28 11.44 -12.79 -15.80
CA ALA A 28 10.00 -12.82 -16.07
C ALA A 28 9.71 -12.47 -17.54
N THR A 29 8.85 -13.26 -18.16
CA THR A 29 8.46 -13.10 -19.58
C THR A 29 7.23 -12.23 -19.77
N ASP A 30 6.48 -11.96 -18.69
CA ASP A 30 5.29 -11.13 -18.66
C ASP A 30 5.10 -10.42 -17.32
N GLY A 31 4.15 -9.50 -17.26
CA GLY A 31 3.89 -8.74 -16.05
C GLY A 31 3.33 -9.59 -14.90
N ALA A 32 2.68 -10.69 -15.17
CA ALA A 32 2.23 -11.62 -14.13
C ALA A 32 3.43 -12.30 -13.45
N GLY A 33 4.45 -12.67 -14.21
CA GLY A 33 5.74 -13.18 -13.72
C GLY A 33 6.48 -12.13 -12.86
N VAL A 34 6.50 -10.87 -13.29
CA VAL A 34 7.07 -9.75 -12.51
C VAL A 34 6.35 -9.62 -11.15
N VAL A 35 5.02 -9.65 -11.14
CA VAL A 35 4.22 -9.60 -9.92
C VAL A 35 4.49 -10.82 -9.04
N ALA A 36 4.57 -12.02 -9.62
CA ALA A 36 4.86 -13.26 -8.89
C ALA A 36 6.24 -13.20 -8.21
N ALA A 37 7.27 -12.66 -8.88
CA ALA A 37 8.61 -12.49 -8.34
C ALA A 37 8.62 -11.57 -7.11
N LEU A 38 7.94 -10.40 -7.18
CA LEU A 38 7.79 -9.50 -6.04
C LEU A 38 7.00 -10.14 -4.88
N ASN A 39 5.93 -10.85 -5.21
CA ASN A 39 5.09 -11.54 -4.22
C ASN A 39 5.86 -12.63 -3.48
N ALA A 40 6.71 -13.41 -4.19
CA ALA A 40 7.53 -14.44 -3.59
C ALA A 40 8.45 -13.87 -2.50
N VAL A 41 9.06 -12.73 -2.74
CA VAL A 41 9.93 -12.08 -1.77
C VAL A 41 9.11 -11.46 -0.63
N LEU A 42 8.15 -10.57 -0.94
CA LEU A 42 7.47 -9.80 0.10
C LEU A 42 6.49 -10.64 0.94
N PHE A 43 5.67 -11.45 0.31
CA PHE A 43 4.61 -12.20 0.99
C PHE A 43 5.03 -13.65 1.30
N GLY A 44 5.87 -14.24 0.45
CA GLY A 44 6.40 -15.58 0.68
C GLY A 44 7.55 -15.59 1.68
N GLU A 45 8.72 -15.07 1.31
CA GLU A 45 9.95 -15.15 2.11
C GLU A 45 9.87 -14.28 3.36
N HIS A 46 9.49 -13.01 3.20
CA HIS A 46 9.44 -12.06 4.32
C HIS A 46 8.12 -12.08 5.10
N GLY A 47 7.10 -12.81 4.63
CA GLY A 47 5.88 -13.08 5.34
C GLY A 47 5.01 -11.85 5.65
N PHE A 48 5.09 -10.80 4.83
CA PHE A 48 4.19 -9.65 4.97
C PHE A 48 2.76 -10.08 4.74
N ARG A 49 1.83 -9.56 5.55
CA ARG A 49 0.41 -9.90 5.44
C ARG A 49 -0.50 -8.80 5.97
N GLY A 50 -1.73 -8.80 5.49
CA GLY A 50 -2.78 -7.96 6.04
C GLY A 50 -3.09 -8.30 7.51
N ASN A 51 -3.27 -7.28 8.34
CA ASN A 51 -3.68 -7.45 9.73
C ASN A 51 -5.21 -7.32 9.84
N SER A 52 -5.93 -8.39 9.49
CA SER A 52 -7.39 -8.42 9.58
C SER A 52 -7.90 -8.57 11.01
N GLU A 53 -7.13 -9.22 11.90
CA GLU A 53 -7.50 -9.46 13.30
C GLU A 53 -7.47 -8.18 14.13
N GLN A 54 -6.50 -7.30 13.86
CA GLN A 54 -6.31 -6.03 14.55
C GLN A 54 -6.22 -4.89 13.53
N TYR A 55 -7.23 -4.78 12.66
CA TYR A 55 -7.22 -3.82 11.56
C TYR A 55 -7.01 -2.36 12.02
N PHE A 56 -7.64 -1.97 13.13
CA PHE A 56 -7.58 -0.63 13.72
C PHE A 56 -6.42 -0.43 14.73
N ASP A 57 -5.39 -1.31 14.70
CA ASP A 57 -4.15 -1.04 15.40
C ASP A 57 -3.38 0.09 14.69
N PRO A 58 -3.06 1.22 15.37
CA PRO A 58 -2.34 2.34 14.76
C PRO A 58 -0.97 1.93 14.22
N ASP A 59 -0.33 0.90 14.78
CA ASP A 59 0.96 0.40 14.31
C ASP A 59 0.90 -0.17 12.87
N ASN A 60 -0.29 -0.52 12.37
CA ASN A 60 -0.49 -0.91 10.97
C ASN A 60 -0.31 0.27 9.99
N SER A 61 -0.28 1.51 10.47
CA SER A 61 -0.19 2.73 9.65
C SER A 61 1.18 3.40 9.71
N TYR A 62 2.09 2.96 10.58
CA TYR A 62 3.47 3.43 10.66
C TYR A 62 4.40 2.48 9.90
N MET A 63 5.14 2.99 8.91
CA MET A 63 5.93 2.14 8.00
C MET A 63 7.04 1.37 8.71
N ASP A 64 7.71 1.98 9.71
CA ASP A 64 8.68 1.30 10.57
C ASP A 64 8.05 0.08 11.27
N ARG A 65 6.88 0.26 11.86
CA ARG A 65 6.13 -0.82 12.52
C ARG A 65 5.64 -1.90 11.56
N VAL A 66 5.19 -1.49 10.37
CA VAL A 66 4.78 -2.44 9.32
C VAL A 66 5.95 -3.30 8.88
N ILE A 67 7.14 -2.69 8.71
CA ILE A 67 8.35 -3.41 8.34
C ILE A 67 8.77 -4.37 9.46
N ASP A 68 8.80 -3.92 10.71
CA ASP A 68 9.24 -4.75 11.85
C ASP A 68 8.28 -5.91 12.13
N ARG A 69 6.98 -5.64 12.09
CA ARG A 69 5.92 -6.61 12.45
C ARG A 69 5.48 -7.50 11.30
N ARG A 70 5.87 -7.18 10.08
CA ARG A 70 5.41 -7.85 8.83
C ARG A 70 3.88 -7.83 8.69
N ARG A 71 3.22 -6.82 9.25
CA ARG A 71 1.76 -6.66 9.25
C ARG A 71 1.39 -5.23 8.95
N GLY A 72 0.34 -5.05 8.12
CA GLY A 72 -0.15 -3.71 7.76
C GLY A 72 -1.58 -3.71 7.29
N ILE A 73 -2.08 -2.53 6.96
CA ILE A 73 -3.36 -2.31 6.28
C ILE A 73 -3.16 -2.17 4.76
N PRO A 74 -4.22 -2.20 3.94
CA PRO A 74 -4.07 -2.17 2.48
C PRO A 74 -3.13 -1.08 1.96
N ILE A 75 -3.28 0.14 2.45
CA ILE A 75 -2.48 1.28 1.99
C ILE A 75 -0.99 1.16 2.35
N THR A 76 -0.65 0.71 3.54
CA THR A 76 0.76 0.58 3.97
C THR A 76 1.48 -0.57 3.30
N LEU A 77 0.80 -1.69 3.08
CA LEU A 77 1.36 -2.81 2.30
C LEU A 77 1.53 -2.45 0.82
N CYS A 78 0.62 -1.65 0.25
CA CYS A 78 0.80 -1.12 -1.09
C CYS A 78 1.96 -0.11 -1.17
N CYS A 79 2.17 0.74 -0.15
CA CYS A 79 3.35 1.61 -0.10
C CYS A 79 4.65 0.79 -0.04
N LEU A 80 4.69 -0.24 0.80
CA LEU A 80 5.83 -1.16 0.88
C LEU A 80 6.13 -1.79 -0.49
N TYR A 81 5.10 -2.33 -1.15
CA TYR A 81 5.21 -2.92 -2.48
C TYR A 81 5.79 -1.92 -3.50
N GLN A 82 5.28 -0.69 -3.52
CA GLN A 82 5.76 0.38 -4.40
C GLN A 82 7.22 0.76 -4.09
N PHE A 83 7.63 0.78 -2.81
CA PHE A 83 9.00 1.11 -2.44
C PHE A 83 10.01 0.08 -2.97
N VAL A 84 9.67 -1.21 -2.93
CA VAL A 84 10.53 -2.27 -3.49
C VAL A 84 10.48 -2.24 -5.02
N ALA A 85 9.30 -2.15 -5.62
CA ALA A 85 9.13 -2.07 -7.06
C ALA A 85 9.90 -0.89 -7.70
N ARG A 86 9.89 0.28 -7.04
CA ARG A 86 10.62 1.47 -7.50
C ARG A 86 12.13 1.25 -7.58
N ARG A 87 12.71 0.46 -6.67
CA ARG A 87 14.14 0.12 -6.66
C ARG A 87 14.54 -0.76 -7.85
N LEU A 88 13.59 -1.50 -8.36
CA LEU A 88 13.71 -2.31 -9.58
C LEU A 88 13.34 -1.55 -10.86
N GLY A 89 13.05 -0.25 -10.77
CA GLY A 89 12.60 0.54 -11.91
C GLY A 89 11.20 0.18 -12.43
N LEU A 90 10.41 -0.57 -11.65
CA LEU A 90 9.09 -1.03 -12.07
C LEU A 90 8.02 0.07 -11.86
N PRO A 91 7.16 0.37 -12.86
CA PRO A 91 6.14 1.41 -12.78
C PRO A 91 4.91 0.96 -12.00
N VAL A 92 5.09 0.72 -10.70
CA VAL A 92 4.00 0.36 -9.81
C VAL A 92 3.43 1.60 -9.13
N VAL A 93 2.11 1.80 -9.24
CA VAL A 93 1.39 2.93 -8.67
C VAL A 93 0.29 2.49 -7.71
N GLY A 94 -0.10 3.36 -6.77
CA GLY A 94 -1.17 3.10 -5.83
C GLY A 94 -2.54 3.49 -6.39
N ILE A 95 -3.54 2.64 -6.20
CA ILE A 95 -4.95 2.86 -6.56
C ILE A 95 -5.77 2.96 -5.28
N GLY A 96 -6.25 4.17 -5.00
CA GLY A 96 -7.03 4.44 -3.80
C GLY A 96 -8.50 4.16 -4.01
N MET A 97 -9.01 3.06 -3.47
CA MET A 97 -10.43 2.71 -3.48
C MET A 97 -11.11 3.10 -2.15
N PRO A 98 -12.44 3.37 -2.14
CA PRO A 98 -13.21 3.39 -0.91
C PRO A 98 -13.03 2.08 -0.13
N GLY A 99 -12.69 2.17 1.17
CA GLY A 99 -12.49 1.03 2.05
C GLY A 99 -11.31 0.10 1.71
N HIS A 100 -10.57 0.34 0.60
CA HIS A 100 -9.46 -0.52 0.19
C HIS A 100 -8.35 0.25 -0.53
N PHE A 101 -7.25 -0.46 -0.86
CA PHE A 101 -6.14 0.10 -1.61
C PHE A 101 -5.48 -1.03 -2.42
N LEU A 102 -5.18 -0.78 -3.69
CA LEU A 102 -4.51 -1.73 -4.57
C LEU A 102 -3.21 -1.11 -5.10
N CYS A 103 -2.30 -1.96 -5.60
CA CYS A 103 -1.24 -1.54 -6.50
C CYS A 103 -1.67 -1.82 -7.94
N ARG A 104 -1.13 -1.04 -8.88
CA ARG A 104 -1.20 -1.31 -10.30
C ARG A 104 0.20 -1.33 -10.88
N TYR A 105 0.57 -2.44 -11.48
CA TYR A 105 1.70 -2.55 -12.40
C TYR A 105 1.16 -2.49 -13.82
N GLN A 106 1.83 -1.78 -14.70
CA GLN A 106 1.46 -1.65 -16.10
C GLN A 106 2.72 -1.58 -16.97
N ASP A 107 2.73 -2.36 -18.05
CA ASP A 107 3.76 -2.36 -19.09
C ASP A 107 3.13 -2.41 -20.49
N ALA A 108 3.94 -2.69 -21.52
CA ALA A 108 3.47 -2.81 -22.90
C ALA A 108 2.54 -4.02 -23.14
N GLN A 109 2.59 -5.03 -22.28
CA GLN A 109 1.82 -6.27 -22.43
C GLN A 109 0.45 -6.19 -21.74
N GLY A 110 0.29 -5.32 -20.71
CA GLY A 110 -0.96 -5.22 -20.00
C GLY A 110 -0.93 -4.45 -18.70
N GLU A 111 -1.97 -4.68 -17.93
CA GLU A 111 -2.19 -4.08 -16.61
C GLU A 111 -2.52 -5.16 -15.59
N TRP A 112 -1.90 -5.09 -14.43
CA TRP A 112 -2.12 -5.99 -13.30
C TRP A 112 -2.47 -5.21 -12.06
N LEU A 113 -3.68 -5.45 -11.53
CA LEU A 113 -4.10 -4.92 -10.23
C LEU A 113 -3.74 -5.93 -9.14
N ILE A 114 -3.07 -5.46 -8.10
CA ILE A 114 -2.41 -6.27 -7.08
C ILE A 114 -2.98 -5.92 -5.71
N ASP A 115 -3.53 -6.90 -5.03
CA ASP A 115 -4.06 -6.76 -3.67
C ASP A 115 -2.98 -7.18 -2.65
N ALA A 116 -2.15 -6.23 -2.26
CA ALA A 116 -1.06 -6.45 -1.31
C ALA A 116 -1.54 -6.90 0.08
N PHE A 117 -2.77 -6.51 0.48
CA PHE A 117 -3.37 -6.93 1.75
C PHE A 117 -3.70 -8.42 1.78
N HIS A 118 -4.02 -8.98 0.63
CA HIS A 118 -4.31 -10.40 0.44
C HIS A 118 -3.14 -11.13 -0.26
N GLY A 119 -1.89 -10.84 0.16
CA GLY A 119 -0.71 -11.56 -0.29
C GLY A 119 -0.31 -11.31 -1.75
N GLY A 120 -0.63 -10.15 -2.30
CA GLY A 120 -0.30 -9.80 -3.68
C GLY A 120 -1.21 -10.46 -4.73
N ARG A 121 -2.41 -10.92 -4.34
CA ARG A 121 -3.37 -11.53 -5.25
C ARG A 121 -3.68 -10.60 -6.43
N LEU A 122 -3.65 -11.12 -7.64
CA LEU A 122 -4.12 -10.42 -8.82
C LEU A 122 -5.65 -10.25 -8.77
N VAL A 123 -6.12 -9.05 -9.07
CA VAL A 123 -7.53 -8.67 -9.07
C VAL A 123 -7.91 -8.20 -10.46
N THR A 124 -9.01 -8.67 -10.99
CA THR A 124 -9.55 -8.17 -12.25
C THR A 124 -10.19 -6.80 -12.07
N ARG A 125 -10.27 -6.02 -13.17
CA ARG A 125 -11.04 -4.76 -13.15
C ARG A 125 -12.50 -4.98 -12.76
N SER A 126 -13.09 -6.11 -13.15
CA SER A 126 -14.46 -6.47 -12.78
C SER A 126 -14.61 -6.66 -11.27
N GLU A 127 -13.73 -7.45 -10.64
CA GLU A 127 -13.72 -7.64 -9.18
C GLU A 127 -13.52 -6.31 -8.43
N ALA A 128 -12.60 -5.45 -8.92
CA ALA A 128 -12.37 -4.14 -8.33
C ALA A 128 -13.64 -3.26 -8.44
N ARG A 129 -14.32 -3.26 -9.57
CA ARG A 129 -15.59 -2.53 -9.77
C ARG A 129 -16.72 -3.09 -8.88
N GLN A 130 -16.84 -4.40 -8.74
CA GLN A 130 -17.84 -5.01 -7.84
C GLN A 130 -17.65 -4.56 -6.38
N ARG A 131 -16.41 -4.46 -5.91
CA ARG A 131 -16.13 -3.90 -4.57
C ARG A 131 -16.59 -2.44 -4.45
N LEU A 132 -16.47 -1.65 -5.52
CA LEU A 132 -16.92 -0.25 -5.55
C LEU A 132 -18.45 -0.11 -5.52
N ALA A 133 -19.17 -1.04 -6.13
CA ALA A 133 -20.63 -1.03 -6.16
C ALA A 133 -21.27 -1.06 -4.76
N HIS A 134 -20.59 -1.64 -3.76
CA HIS A 134 -21.07 -1.64 -2.38
C HIS A 134 -21.04 -0.28 -1.69
N PHE A 135 -20.38 0.73 -2.28
CA PHE A 135 -20.25 2.06 -1.69
C PHE A 135 -21.26 3.10 -2.21
N ALA A 136 -22.32 2.65 -2.90
CA ALA A 136 -23.39 3.53 -3.45
C ALA A 136 -22.84 4.79 -4.14
N LEU A 137 -21.79 4.64 -4.92
CA LEU A 137 -21.20 5.75 -5.67
C LEU A 137 -22.10 6.05 -6.88
N PRO A 138 -22.25 7.34 -7.28
CA PRO A 138 -22.96 7.70 -8.49
C PRO A 138 -22.45 6.87 -9.67
N GLU A 139 -23.30 6.46 -10.59
CA GLU A 139 -22.97 5.67 -11.79
C GLU A 139 -21.92 6.32 -12.71
N SER A 140 -21.51 7.55 -12.41
CA SER A 140 -20.47 8.27 -13.11
C SER A 140 -19.12 7.61 -12.88
N ASP A 141 -18.82 6.70 -13.79
CA ASP A 141 -17.45 6.36 -14.14
C ASP A 141 -16.59 5.64 -13.07
N GLY A 142 -16.92 4.36 -12.82
CA GLY A 142 -16.02 3.48 -12.06
C GLY A 142 -14.58 3.42 -12.60
N SER A 143 -14.28 4.01 -13.75
CA SER A 143 -12.92 4.18 -14.29
C SER A 143 -12.12 5.22 -13.48
N ILE A 144 -12.75 6.30 -13.03
CA ILE A 144 -12.11 7.35 -12.22
C ILE A 144 -11.61 6.79 -10.88
N LEU A 145 -12.33 5.84 -10.31
CA LEU A 145 -11.99 5.24 -9.01
C LEU A 145 -10.81 4.26 -9.06
N LEU A 146 -10.40 3.85 -10.27
CA LEU A 146 -9.21 3.02 -10.49
C LEU A 146 -8.02 3.85 -11.02
N GLN A 147 -8.06 5.16 -10.89
CA GLN A 147 -6.93 6.01 -11.26
C GLN A 147 -5.84 6.04 -10.18
N PRO A 148 -4.57 6.18 -10.58
CA PRO A 148 -3.49 6.35 -9.64
C PRO A 148 -3.72 7.57 -8.74
N ILE A 149 -3.38 7.41 -7.48
CA ILE A 149 -3.36 8.54 -6.55
C ILE A 149 -1.94 9.08 -6.39
N THR A 150 -1.84 10.37 -6.13
CA THR A 150 -0.54 11.01 -5.85
C THR A 150 0.00 10.57 -4.49
N ALA A 151 1.34 10.67 -4.31
CA ALA A 151 1.98 10.40 -3.02
C ALA A 151 1.37 11.26 -1.89
N ARG A 152 1.04 12.52 -2.19
CA ARG A 152 0.37 13.43 -1.24
C ARG A 152 -0.99 12.87 -0.81
N ARG A 153 -1.83 12.40 -1.73
CA ARG A 153 -3.12 11.80 -1.41
C ARG A 153 -2.99 10.48 -0.65
N CYS A 154 -1.96 9.69 -0.98
CA CYS A 154 -1.64 8.49 -0.23
C CYS A 154 -1.33 8.84 1.25
N LEU A 155 -0.44 9.80 1.48
CA LEU A 155 -0.09 10.28 2.81
C LEU A 155 -1.30 10.86 3.56
N GLN A 156 -2.14 11.66 2.88
CA GLN A 156 -3.40 12.15 3.48
C GLN A 156 -4.30 11.02 3.98
N ARG A 157 -4.46 9.95 3.19
CA ARG A 157 -5.27 8.79 3.59
C ARG A 157 -4.65 8.04 4.77
N MET A 158 -3.33 7.87 4.80
CA MET A 158 -2.65 7.23 5.94
C MET A 158 -2.87 8.03 7.23
N ILE A 159 -2.72 9.36 7.16
CA ILE A 159 -2.95 10.26 8.30
C ILE A 159 -4.43 10.27 8.71
N ALA A 160 -5.36 10.27 7.75
CA ALA A 160 -6.78 10.21 8.04
C ALA A 160 -7.18 8.90 8.75
N ASN A 161 -6.64 7.76 8.33
CA ASN A 161 -6.84 6.49 9.03
C ASN A 161 -6.36 6.56 10.49
N LEU A 162 -5.16 7.08 10.72
CA LEU A 162 -4.63 7.26 12.08
C LEU A 162 -5.50 8.23 12.89
N HIS A 163 -5.94 9.33 12.29
CA HIS A 163 -6.78 10.32 12.97
C HIS A 163 -8.08 9.69 13.48
N VAL A 164 -8.78 8.91 12.64
CA VAL A 164 -9.99 8.18 13.04
C VAL A 164 -9.71 7.24 14.21
N ILE A 165 -8.64 6.43 14.11
CA ILE A 165 -8.25 5.48 15.17
C ILE A 165 -8.01 6.20 16.50
N HIS A 166 -7.28 7.32 16.50
CA HIS A 166 -6.99 8.06 17.73
C HIS A 166 -8.21 8.81 18.28
N GLN A 167 -9.14 9.24 17.40
CA GLN A 167 -10.44 9.77 17.86
C GLN A 167 -11.25 8.72 18.59
N GLU A 168 -11.37 7.50 18.05
CA GLU A 168 -12.09 6.39 18.68
C GLU A 168 -11.45 5.97 20.01
N ARG A 169 -10.13 6.05 20.10
CA ARG A 169 -9.36 5.79 21.33
C ARG A 169 -9.40 6.96 22.33
N ARG A 170 -10.06 8.08 22.00
CA ARG A 170 -10.10 9.30 22.81
C ARG A 170 -8.73 9.89 23.13
N ASP A 171 -7.74 9.66 22.27
CA ASP A 171 -6.40 10.26 22.34
C ASP A 171 -6.45 11.66 21.70
N ALA A 172 -6.87 12.65 22.47
CA ALA A 172 -7.09 14.01 21.98
C ALA A 172 -5.79 14.67 21.48
N ALA A 173 -4.65 14.40 22.13
CA ALA A 173 -3.38 15.03 21.79
C ALA A 173 -2.90 14.56 20.41
N GLU A 174 -2.91 13.25 20.17
CA GLU A 174 -2.48 12.68 18.90
C GLU A 174 -3.50 13.00 17.78
N SER A 175 -4.80 12.94 18.07
CA SER A 175 -5.85 13.33 17.13
C SER A 175 -5.67 14.78 16.66
N GLN A 176 -5.40 15.73 17.57
CA GLN A 176 -5.16 17.13 17.24
C GLN A 176 -3.88 17.31 16.40
N ARG A 177 -2.82 16.57 16.71
CA ARG A 177 -1.57 16.59 15.92
C ARG A 177 -1.81 16.12 14.49
N LEU A 178 -2.51 15.01 14.31
CA LEU A 178 -2.85 14.45 13.00
C LEU A 178 -3.77 15.38 12.20
N GLN A 179 -4.73 16.03 12.85
CA GLN A 179 -5.61 17.03 12.23
C GLN A 179 -4.80 18.20 11.62
N ARG A 180 -3.76 18.69 12.32
CA ARG A 180 -2.89 19.74 11.79
C ARG A 180 -2.18 19.28 10.52
N TYR A 181 -1.69 18.05 10.45
CA TYR A 181 -1.08 17.51 9.23
C TYR A 181 -2.09 17.39 8.08
N LEU A 182 -3.33 16.98 8.34
CA LEU A 182 -4.38 16.93 7.32
C LEU A 182 -4.65 18.33 6.74
N VAL A 183 -4.72 19.35 7.59
CA VAL A 183 -4.89 20.75 7.14
C VAL A 183 -3.71 21.22 6.29
N LEU A 184 -2.48 20.90 6.67
CA LEU A 184 -1.30 21.27 5.88
C LEU A 184 -1.27 20.56 4.53
N LEU A 185 -1.71 19.32 4.46
CA LEU A 185 -1.77 18.55 3.22
C LEU A 185 -2.99 18.88 2.34
N SER A 186 -3.97 19.64 2.83
CA SER A 186 -5.13 20.08 2.03
C SER A 186 -4.89 21.36 1.21
N ARG A 187 -3.80 22.07 1.52
CA ARG A 187 -3.33 23.26 0.79
C ARG A 187 -2.53 22.85 -0.44
#